data_90e8cd5450c4292b364777610f926068
#
_entry.id   90e8cd5450c4292b364777610f926068
#
_cell.length_a   1.000
_cell.length_b   1.000
_cell.length_c   1.000
_cell.angle_alpha   90.00
_cell.angle_beta   90.00
_cell.angle_gamma   90.00
#
_symmetry.space_group_name_H-M   'P 1'
#
loop_
_entity.id
_entity.type
_entity.pdbx_description
1 polymer ?
#
loop_
_entity_poly.entity_id
_entity_poly.type
_entity_poly.pdbx_seq_one_letter_code
_entity_poly.pdbx_strand_id
1 'polypeptide(L)'
;VDRTTTRALIALQGPRAAAVLSSLTDADLTELRYYASMSVEVAGIPVLLARTGYTGEDGFELSASAVSAVDLWQSLLDAGQDAGVIACGLASRDSLRLEAGMPLYGNELTSQITPYDVGMNRLVHLDREFVGQEALAARADQPARHHLVALQGAGRRAARAGYPVYLSGQQIGEVTSGILSPTLGYPIALTRLDRQLPAETDVTVDVRGTPTPMTVTSTPFYRRPQ
;
A
#
# COMPACT_ATOMS: atom_id res chain seq x y z
N VAL A 1 4.42 -18.47 -17.32
CA VAL A 1 5.73 -18.11 -17.92
C VAL A 1 6.26 -16.91 -17.14
N ASP A 2 7.43 -17.04 -16.54
CA ASP A 2 8.12 -15.93 -15.88
C ASP A 2 8.73 -14.99 -16.95
N ARG A 3 8.42 -13.70 -16.87
CA ARG A 3 8.90 -12.63 -17.75
C ARG A 3 9.60 -11.50 -16.98
N THR A 4 9.95 -11.72 -15.73
CA THR A 4 10.49 -10.69 -14.82
C THR A 4 11.67 -9.95 -15.41
N THR A 5 12.62 -10.66 -16.05
CA THR A 5 13.83 -10.06 -16.61
C THR A 5 13.63 -9.38 -17.99
N THR A 6 12.48 -9.58 -18.62
CA THR A 6 12.17 -9.04 -19.97
C THR A 6 11.21 -7.85 -19.93
N ARG A 7 10.67 -7.54 -18.73
CA ARG A 7 9.72 -6.44 -18.53
C ARG A 7 10.26 -5.46 -17.49
N ALA A 8 9.91 -4.20 -17.68
CA ALA A 8 10.05 -3.16 -16.67
C ALA A 8 8.65 -2.69 -16.21
N LEU A 9 8.54 -2.28 -14.97
CA LEU A 9 7.34 -1.66 -14.41
C LEU A 9 7.71 -0.31 -13.81
N ILE A 10 7.15 0.77 -14.35
CA ILE A 10 7.37 2.13 -13.89
C ILE A 10 6.03 2.65 -13.34
N ALA A 11 6.06 3.22 -12.14
CA ALA A 11 4.89 3.81 -11.49
C ALA A 11 4.96 5.34 -11.54
N LEU A 12 4.00 5.98 -12.21
CA LEU A 12 3.78 7.41 -12.20
C LEU A 12 2.59 7.69 -11.29
N GLN A 13 2.81 8.31 -10.13
CA GLN A 13 1.83 8.45 -9.07
C GLN A 13 1.70 9.91 -8.61
N GLY A 14 0.53 10.29 -8.18
CA GLY A 14 0.26 11.60 -7.60
C GLY A 14 -0.87 12.36 -8.32
N PRO A 15 -1.32 13.49 -7.75
CA PRO A 15 -2.51 14.22 -8.23
C PRO A 15 -2.36 14.77 -9.66
N ARG A 16 -1.15 14.89 -10.18
CA ARG A 16 -0.86 15.35 -11.55
C ARG A 16 -0.50 14.22 -12.52
N ALA A 17 -0.50 12.97 -12.07
CA ALA A 17 -0.07 11.83 -12.89
C ALA A 17 -0.85 11.70 -14.19
N ALA A 18 -2.18 11.88 -14.15
CA ALA A 18 -3.02 11.83 -15.35
C ALA A 18 -2.69 12.96 -16.35
N ALA A 19 -2.49 14.17 -15.86
CA ALA A 19 -2.14 15.31 -16.73
C ALA A 19 -0.78 15.12 -17.42
N VAL A 20 0.22 14.61 -16.68
CA VAL A 20 1.53 14.31 -17.25
C VAL A 20 1.43 13.20 -18.29
N LEU A 21 0.75 12.11 -17.96
CA LEU A 21 0.64 10.96 -18.87
C LEU A 21 -0.13 11.31 -20.15
N SER A 22 -1.17 12.15 -20.06
CA SER A 22 -1.95 12.61 -21.22
C SER A 22 -1.12 13.36 -22.27
N SER A 23 0.02 13.94 -21.91
CA SER A 23 0.91 14.60 -22.87
C SER A 23 1.80 13.61 -23.66
N LEU A 24 1.81 12.35 -23.25
CA LEU A 24 2.67 11.32 -23.81
C LEU A 24 1.90 10.21 -24.56
N THR A 25 0.58 10.27 -24.58
CA THR A 25 -0.27 9.26 -25.23
C THR A 25 -1.50 9.91 -25.86
N ASP A 26 -1.96 9.36 -26.97
CA ASP A 26 -3.24 9.74 -27.60
C ASP A 26 -4.45 9.01 -26.97
N ALA A 27 -4.21 8.09 -26.03
CA ALA A 27 -5.27 7.35 -25.37
C ALA A 27 -6.09 8.24 -24.42
N ASP A 28 -7.40 8.09 -24.44
CA ASP A 28 -8.28 8.76 -23.48
C ASP A 28 -8.17 8.06 -22.10
N LEU A 29 -7.40 8.68 -21.20
CA LEU A 29 -7.20 8.15 -19.84
C LEU A 29 -8.48 8.24 -18.97
N THR A 30 -9.51 8.99 -19.39
CA THR A 30 -10.78 9.07 -18.64
C THR A 30 -11.60 7.79 -18.77
N GLU A 31 -11.44 7.06 -19.87
CA GLU A 31 -12.04 5.74 -20.10
C GLU A 31 -11.40 4.62 -19.26
N LEU A 32 -10.16 4.82 -18.78
CA LEU A 32 -9.46 3.85 -17.96
C LEU A 32 -9.89 3.96 -16.49
N ARG A 33 -10.75 3.06 -16.05
CA ARG A 33 -11.23 3.00 -14.67
C ARG A 33 -10.11 2.57 -13.71
N TYR A 34 -10.25 2.97 -12.46
CA TYR A 34 -9.36 2.48 -11.41
C TYR A 34 -9.40 0.94 -11.32
N TYR A 35 -8.25 0.30 -11.20
CA TYR A 35 -8.02 -1.15 -11.32
C TYR A 35 -8.27 -1.76 -12.71
N ALA A 36 -8.40 -0.96 -13.76
CA ALA A 36 -8.41 -1.45 -15.13
C ALA A 36 -7.04 -1.28 -15.79
N SER A 37 -6.84 -1.97 -16.92
CA SER A 37 -5.66 -1.85 -17.76
C SER A 37 -6.01 -1.84 -19.22
N MET A 38 -5.16 -1.22 -20.04
CA MET A 38 -5.24 -1.15 -21.50
C MET A 38 -3.86 -1.22 -22.14
N SER A 39 -3.79 -1.70 -23.36
CA SER A 39 -2.55 -1.62 -24.16
C SER A 39 -2.55 -0.35 -24.98
N VAL A 40 -1.53 0.49 -24.80
CA VAL A 40 -1.40 1.80 -25.47
C VAL A 40 0.06 2.08 -25.80
N GLU A 41 0.30 3.13 -26.56
CA GLU A 41 1.63 3.72 -26.70
C GLU A 41 1.78 4.94 -25.79
N VAL A 42 2.93 5.01 -25.11
CA VAL A 42 3.33 6.16 -24.28
C VAL A 42 4.70 6.61 -24.77
N ALA A 43 4.83 7.84 -25.23
CA ALA A 43 6.04 8.35 -25.86
C ALA A 43 6.55 7.46 -27.02
N GLY A 44 5.62 6.88 -27.82
CA GLY A 44 5.94 5.93 -28.90
C GLY A 44 6.38 4.54 -28.44
N ILE A 45 6.29 4.23 -27.16
CA ILE A 45 6.68 2.94 -26.58
C ILE A 45 5.42 2.13 -26.24
N PRO A 46 5.27 0.89 -26.75
CA PRO A 46 4.14 0.03 -26.39
C PRO A 46 4.18 -0.38 -24.92
N VAL A 47 3.12 -0.08 -24.18
CA VAL A 47 2.98 -0.39 -22.76
C VAL A 47 1.64 -1.07 -22.46
N LEU A 48 1.62 -1.92 -21.46
CA LEU A 48 0.39 -2.24 -20.73
C LEU A 48 0.26 -1.19 -19.61
N LEU A 49 -0.70 -0.30 -19.77
CA LEU A 49 -1.00 0.77 -18.83
C LEU A 49 -2.09 0.31 -17.87
N ALA A 50 -1.83 0.36 -16.57
CA ALA A 50 -2.83 0.08 -15.55
C ALA A 50 -3.06 1.32 -14.68
N ARG A 51 -4.32 1.69 -14.41
CA ARG A 51 -4.66 2.76 -13.45
C ARG A 51 -4.69 2.16 -12.06
N THR A 52 -3.53 1.95 -11.51
CA THR A 52 -3.25 1.31 -10.23
C THR A 52 -2.10 2.01 -9.53
N GLY A 53 -1.93 1.73 -8.24
CA GLY A 53 -0.83 2.30 -7.46
C GLY A 53 -0.84 1.83 -6.01
N TYR A 54 0.14 2.31 -5.28
CA TYR A 54 0.41 1.92 -3.90
C TYR A 54 0.69 3.16 -3.02
N THR A 55 0.02 4.28 -3.34
CA THR A 55 0.31 5.58 -2.72
C THR A 55 -0.90 6.26 -2.10
N GLY A 56 -2.11 5.75 -2.38
CA GLY A 56 -3.36 6.41 -1.99
C GLY A 56 -3.76 7.58 -2.91
N GLU A 57 -2.89 7.99 -3.83
CA GLU A 57 -3.18 8.96 -4.87
C GLU A 57 -3.62 8.30 -6.18
N ASP A 58 -4.11 9.12 -7.12
CA ASP A 58 -4.31 8.65 -8.49
C ASP A 58 -2.97 8.39 -9.17
N GLY A 59 -2.93 7.45 -10.10
CA GLY A 59 -1.69 7.13 -10.77
C GLY A 59 -1.79 5.91 -11.66
N PHE A 60 -0.67 5.64 -12.32
CA PHE A 60 -0.57 4.60 -13.34
C PHE A 60 0.68 3.78 -13.14
N GLU A 61 0.59 2.52 -13.51
CA GLU A 61 1.70 1.58 -13.60
C GLU A 61 1.88 1.20 -15.08
N LEU A 62 3.08 1.44 -15.61
CA LEU A 62 3.41 1.26 -17.01
C LEU A 62 4.34 0.05 -17.15
N SER A 63 3.83 -1.05 -17.69
CA SER A 63 4.63 -2.24 -17.97
C SER A 63 5.08 -2.23 -19.42
N ALA A 64 6.40 -2.07 -19.64
CA ALA A 64 7.04 -2.01 -20.96
C ALA A 64 8.06 -3.13 -21.13
N SER A 65 8.63 -3.26 -22.34
CA SER A 65 9.83 -4.06 -22.55
C SER A 65 10.99 -3.51 -21.71
N ALA A 66 11.80 -4.39 -21.13
CA ALA A 66 12.95 -3.97 -20.32
C ALA A 66 13.96 -3.12 -21.12
N VAL A 67 14.08 -3.33 -22.44
CA VAL A 67 14.97 -2.53 -23.31
C VAL A 67 14.52 -1.09 -23.48
N SER A 68 13.23 -0.80 -23.30
CA SER A 68 12.65 0.55 -23.40
C SER A 68 12.52 1.26 -22.04
N ALA A 69 12.98 0.64 -20.95
CA ALA A 69 12.74 1.15 -19.61
C ALA A 69 13.37 2.53 -19.37
N VAL A 70 14.60 2.75 -19.88
CA VAL A 70 15.33 4.01 -19.69
C VAL A 70 14.65 5.13 -20.46
N ASP A 71 14.29 4.88 -21.72
CA ASP A 71 13.65 5.89 -22.58
C ASP A 71 12.27 6.27 -22.04
N LEU A 72 11.47 5.30 -21.58
CA LEU A 72 10.18 5.55 -20.96
C LEU A 72 10.32 6.36 -19.66
N TRP A 73 11.28 5.99 -18.80
CA TRP A 73 11.58 6.71 -17.57
C TRP A 73 11.95 8.17 -17.85
N GLN A 74 12.86 8.40 -18.81
CA GLN A 74 13.28 9.75 -19.14
C GLN A 74 12.13 10.58 -19.72
N SER A 75 11.32 10.00 -20.63
CA SER A 75 10.16 10.67 -21.21
C SER A 75 9.16 11.11 -20.12
N LEU A 76 8.91 10.28 -19.09
CA LEU A 76 8.03 10.63 -17.97
C LEU A 76 8.61 11.76 -17.13
N LEU A 77 9.92 11.76 -16.86
CA LEU A 77 10.57 12.83 -16.10
C LEU A 77 10.55 14.16 -16.85
N ASP A 78 10.87 14.12 -18.16
CA ASP A 78 10.91 15.32 -19.02
C ASP A 78 9.52 15.95 -19.16
N ALA A 79 8.49 15.15 -19.46
CA ALA A 79 7.11 15.61 -19.55
C ALA A 79 6.54 16.09 -18.21
N GLY A 80 7.04 15.54 -17.13
CA GLY A 80 6.59 15.87 -15.78
C GLY A 80 7.35 17.01 -15.10
N GLN A 81 8.38 17.58 -15.71
CA GLN A 81 9.25 18.57 -15.08
C GLN A 81 8.46 19.76 -14.52
N ASP A 82 7.62 20.40 -15.34
CA ASP A 82 6.80 21.55 -14.94
C ASP A 82 5.68 21.16 -13.96
N ALA A 83 5.29 19.89 -13.97
CA ALA A 83 4.33 19.33 -13.02
C ALA A 83 4.98 18.93 -11.67
N GLY A 84 6.30 19.03 -11.54
CA GLY A 84 7.05 18.70 -10.34
C GLY A 84 7.22 17.18 -10.13
N VAL A 85 7.27 16.39 -11.21
CA VAL A 85 7.58 14.97 -11.13
C VAL A 85 9.03 14.77 -10.71
N ILE A 86 9.25 13.93 -9.72
CA ILE A 86 10.57 13.60 -9.19
C ILE A 86 10.72 12.09 -9.03
N ALA A 87 11.95 11.61 -9.17
CA ALA A 87 12.29 10.24 -8.83
C ALA A 87 12.18 9.98 -7.33
N CYS A 88 11.47 8.92 -6.95
CA CYS A 88 11.19 8.56 -5.56
C CYS A 88 11.89 7.26 -5.17
N GLY A 89 12.49 7.23 -3.97
CA GLY A 89 13.12 6.03 -3.41
C GLY A 89 12.14 5.12 -2.67
N LEU A 90 12.64 3.95 -2.25
CA LEU A 90 11.85 2.95 -1.52
C LEU A 90 11.26 3.47 -0.20
N ALA A 91 11.95 4.36 0.49
CA ALA A 91 11.45 4.95 1.74
C ALA A 91 10.20 5.81 1.50
N SER A 92 10.15 6.54 0.38
CA SER A 92 8.97 7.29 -0.04
C SER A 92 7.80 6.35 -0.34
N ARG A 93 8.05 5.27 -1.10
CA ARG A 93 7.05 4.24 -1.38
C ARG A 93 6.48 3.64 -0.09
N ASP A 94 7.33 3.32 0.89
CA ASP A 94 6.88 2.75 2.17
C ASP A 94 6.08 3.76 3.00
N SER A 95 6.48 5.02 3.02
CA SER A 95 5.72 6.07 3.72
C SER A 95 4.34 6.27 3.11
N LEU A 96 4.25 6.43 1.80
CA LEU A 96 3.00 6.68 1.09
C LEU A 96 2.02 5.50 1.21
N ARG A 97 2.48 4.25 1.03
CA ARG A 97 1.60 3.09 1.18
C ARG A 97 1.06 2.96 2.61
N LEU A 98 1.89 3.26 3.62
CA LEU A 98 1.46 3.16 5.02
C LEU A 98 0.47 4.28 5.36
N GLU A 99 0.69 5.51 4.91
CA GLU A 99 -0.28 6.62 5.02
C GLU A 99 -1.62 6.25 4.37
N ALA A 100 -1.60 5.55 3.24
CA ALA A 100 -2.78 5.01 2.59
C ALA A 100 -3.38 3.77 3.30
N GLY A 101 -2.73 3.27 4.36
CA GLY A 101 -3.18 2.09 5.09
C GLY A 101 -3.01 0.77 4.34
N MET A 102 -2.15 0.74 3.32
CA MET A 102 -1.96 -0.44 2.47
C MET A 102 -0.95 -1.42 3.11
N PRO A 103 -1.32 -2.70 3.27
CA PRO A 103 -0.44 -3.72 3.84
C PRO A 103 0.72 -4.04 2.91
N LEU A 104 1.87 -4.41 3.49
CA LEU A 104 3.07 -4.81 2.78
C LEU A 104 3.27 -6.32 2.91
N TYR A 105 3.59 -7.00 1.79
CA TYR A 105 4.03 -8.39 1.83
C TYR A 105 5.40 -8.50 2.51
N GLY A 106 5.49 -9.45 3.43
CA GLY A 106 6.64 -9.61 4.34
C GLY A 106 6.41 -9.04 5.74
N ASN A 107 5.48 -8.09 5.86
CA ASN A 107 5.11 -7.48 7.15
C ASN A 107 3.68 -7.88 7.56
N GLU A 108 2.68 -7.26 6.95
CA GLU A 108 1.25 -7.53 7.21
C GLU A 108 0.76 -8.79 6.50
N LEU A 109 1.29 -9.08 5.33
CA LEU A 109 0.92 -10.22 4.49
C LEU A 109 2.11 -11.17 4.37
N THR A 110 1.86 -12.46 4.59
CA THR A 110 2.86 -13.54 4.42
C THR A 110 2.17 -14.80 3.93
N SER A 111 2.92 -15.83 3.60
CA SER A 111 2.37 -17.16 3.28
C SER A 111 1.64 -17.83 4.45
N GLN A 112 1.76 -17.30 5.67
CA GLN A 112 1.12 -17.82 6.89
C GLN A 112 -0.14 -17.07 7.28
N ILE A 113 -0.43 -15.94 6.61
CA ILE A 113 -1.54 -15.03 6.93
C ILE A 113 -2.59 -15.14 5.83
N THR A 114 -3.83 -15.42 6.24
CA THR A 114 -4.97 -15.49 5.32
C THR A 114 -5.63 -14.11 5.17
N PRO A 115 -6.42 -13.87 4.11
CA PRO A 115 -7.22 -12.66 3.98
C PRO A 115 -8.13 -12.38 5.18
N TYR A 116 -8.59 -13.43 5.86
CA TYR A 116 -9.44 -13.32 7.05
C TYR A 116 -8.70 -12.71 8.25
N ASP A 117 -7.40 -12.98 8.36
CA ASP A 117 -6.57 -12.48 9.47
C ASP A 117 -6.22 -10.99 9.35
N VAL A 118 -6.47 -10.38 8.20
CA VAL A 118 -6.18 -8.96 7.92
C VAL A 118 -7.41 -8.15 7.49
N GLY A 119 -8.61 -8.71 7.69
CA GLY A 119 -9.86 -8.02 7.38
C GLY A 119 -10.16 -7.88 5.88
N MET A 120 -9.55 -8.71 5.03
CA MET A 120 -9.73 -8.70 3.57
C MET A 120 -10.73 -9.75 3.08
N ASN A 121 -11.68 -10.14 3.92
CA ASN A 121 -12.69 -11.17 3.61
C ASN A 121 -13.45 -10.87 2.31
N ARG A 122 -13.71 -9.59 2.03
CA ARG A 122 -14.46 -9.15 0.83
C ARG A 122 -13.75 -9.46 -0.49
N LEU A 123 -12.45 -9.77 -0.45
CA LEU A 123 -11.69 -10.17 -1.64
C LEU A 123 -11.79 -11.67 -1.91
N VAL A 124 -12.31 -12.45 -0.97
CA VAL A 124 -12.43 -13.91 -1.10
C VAL A 124 -13.81 -14.24 -1.69
N HIS A 125 -13.82 -14.59 -2.97
CA HIS A 125 -15.01 -14.95 -3.71
C HIS A 125 -15.13 -16.49 -3.82
N LEU A 126 -15.69 -17.13 -2.80
CA LEU A 126 -15.84 -18.60 -2.73
C LEU A 126 -16.83 -19.17 -3.76
N ASP A 127 -17.59 -18.31 -4.46
CA ASP A 127 -18.49 -18.64 -5.56
C ASP A 127 -17.77 -18.86 -6.90
N ARG A 128 -16.45 -18.67 -6.94
CA ARG A 128 -15.61 -18.85 -8.13
C ARG A 128 -14.50 -19.84 -7.85
N GLU A 129 -14.08 -20.58 -8.86
CA GLU A 129 -12.94 -21.48 -8.79
C GLU A 129 -11.62 -20.68 -8.85
N PHE A 130 -10.75 -20.90 -7.89
CA PHE A 130 -9.40 -20.34 -7.86
C PHE A 130 -8.45 -21.21 -7.02
N VAL A 131 -7.14 -21.02 -7.22
CA VAL A 131 -6.12 -21.75 -6.47
C VAL A 131 -6.18 -21.37 -5.00
N GLY A 132 -6.41 -22.35 -4.12
CA GLY A 132 -6.54 -22.16 -2.67
C GLY A 132 -7.98 -21.96 -2.18
N GLN A 133 -9.00 -22.03 -3.04
CA GLN A 133 -10.42 -21.88 -2.67
C GLN A 133 -10.83 -22.84 -1.55
N GLU A 134 -10.51 -24.14 -1.67
CA GLU A 134 -10.84 -25.14 -0.66
C GLU A 134 -10.25 -24.83 0.71
N ALA A 135 -8.97 -24.43 0.75
CA ALA A 135 -8.27 -24.04 1.98
C ALA A 135 -8.88 -22.78 2.62
N LEU A 136 -9.29 -21.81 1.82
CA LEU A 136 -9.96 -20.61 2.32
C LEU A 136 -11.40 -20.89 2.75
N ALA A 137 -12.13 -21.75 2.04
CA ALA A 137 -13.46 -22.18 2.45
C ALA A 137 -13.44 -22.86 3.82
N ALA A 138 -12.47 -23.74 4.06
CA ALA A 138 -12.28 -24.39 5.37
C ALA A 138 -11.94 -23.41 6.52
N ARG A 139 -11.52 -22.18 6.19
CA ARG A 139 -11.18 -21.12 7.15
C ARG A 139 -12.29 -20.09 7.34
N ALA A 140 -13.27 -20.01 6.44
CA ALA A 140 -14.23 -18.91 6.37
C ALA A 140 -15.03 -18.70 7.67
N ASP A 141 -15.44 -19.81 8.32
CA ASP A 141 -16.23 -19.76 9.55
C ASP A 141 -15.39 -19.85 10.84
N GLN A 142 -14.06 -19.88 10.70
CA GLN A 142 -13.17 -19.90 11.87
C GLN A 142 -12.83 -18.47 12.31
N PRO A 143 -12.63 -18.22 13.61
CA PRO A 143 -12.17 -16.91 14.07
C PRO A 143 -10.81 -16.59 13.44
N ALA A 144 -10.61 -15.30 13.12
CA ALA A 144 -9.31 -14.80 12.69
C ALA A 144 -8.26 -15.09 13.76
N ARG A 145 -7.08 -15.51 13.33
CA ARG A 145 -5.95 -15.78 14.25
C ARG A 145 -5.29 -14.50 14.72
N HIS A 146 -5.38 -13.49 13.89
CA HIS A 146 -4.81 -12.17 14.11
C HIS A 146 -5.76 -11.10 13.56
N HIS A 147 -5.54 -9.87 13.98
CA HIS A 147 -6.28 -8.72 13.51
C HIS A 147 -5.30 -7.63 13.13
N LEU A 148 -5.45 -7.09 11.92
CA LEU A 148 -4.71 -5.92 11.48
C LEU A 148 -5.38 -4.68 12.07
N VAL A 149 -4.66 -3.97 12.94
CA VAL A 149 -5.16 -2.79 13.65
C VAL A 149 -4.24 -1.61 13.38
N ALA A 150 -4.85 -0.47 13.06
CA ALA A 150 -4.15 0.78 12.81
C ALA A 150 -4.00 1.59 14.11
N LEU A 151 -2.82 2.14 14.33
CA LEU A 151 -2.50 2.98 15.47
C LEU A 151 -1.97 4.35 15.02
N GLN A 152 -2.37 5.40 15.75
CA GLN A 152 -1.77 6.72 15.65
C GLN A 152 -1.18 7.14 17.00
N GLY A 153 -0.10 7.89 16.98
CA GLY A 153 0.55 8.37 18.19
C GLY A 153 0.70 9.88 18.21
N ALA A 154 1.03 10.43 19.36
CA ALA A 154 1.40 11.83 19.52
C ALA A 154 2.94 12.03 19.42
N GLY A 155 3.37 13.26 19.13
CA GLY A 155 4.79 13.62 19.08
C GLY A 155 5.51 13.10 17.85
N ARG A 156 6.78 12.69 18.00
CA ARG A 156 7.65 12.34 16.85
C ARG A 156 8.28 10.95 16.93
N ARG A 157 7.99 10.19 17.97
CA ARG A 157 8.60 8.87 18.19
C ARG A 157 7.83 7.79 17.46
N ALA A 158 8.35 7.36 16.32
CA ALA A 158 7.75 6.32 15.52
C ALA A 158 8.05 4.91 16.06
N ALA A 159 7.04 4.06 16.09
CA ALA A 159 7.21 2.62 16.25
C ALA A 159 7.83 1.99 15.00
N ARG A 160 8.36 0.78 15.13
CA ARG A 160 8.94 -0.01 14.04
C ARG A 160 8.46 -1.46 14.13
N ALA A 161 8.59 -2.19 13.04
CA ALA A 161 8.26 -3.61 12.99
C ALA A 161 8.93 -4.38 14.13
N GLY A 162 8.18 -5.31 14.75
CA GLY A 162 8.60 -6.13 15.87
C GLY A 162 8.48 -5.47 17.25
N TYR A 163 8.06 -4.20 17.35
CA TYR A 163 7.85 -3.57 18.65
C TYR A 163 6.56 -4.10 19.29
N PRO A 164 6.62 -4.56 20.55
CA PRO A 164 5.45 -5.14 21.22
C PRO A 164 4.39 -4.08 21.55
N VAL A 165 3.12 -4.50 21.43
CA VAL A 165 1.94 -3.70 21.75
C VAL A 165 1.28 -4.27 23.00
N TYR A 166 0.94 -3.39 23.95
CA TYR A 166 0.35 -3.74 25.24
C TYR A 166 -1.01 -3.06 25.44
N LEU A 167 -1.95 -3.81 26.01
CA LEU A 167 -3.21 -3.30 26.53
C LEU A 167 -3.28 -3.63 28.02
N SER A 168 -3.43 -2.62 28.87
CA SER A 168 -3.49 -2.80 30.34
C SER A 168 -2.34 -3.64 30.92
N GLY A 169 -1.12 -3.48 30.37
CA GLY A 169 0.08 -4.19 30.79
C GLY A 169 0.26 -5.59 30.21
N GLN A 170 -0.72 -6.12 29.50
CA GLN A 170 -0.62 -7.39 28.79
C GLN A 170 -0.18 -7.17 27.34
N GLN A 171 0.83 -7.89 26.86
CA GLN A 171 1.19 -7.91 25.46
C GLN A 171 0.08 -8.58 24.64
N ILE A 172 -0.42 -7.88 23.62
CA ILE A 172 -1.50 -8.33 22.74
C ILE A 172 -1.09 -8.47 21.28
N GLY A 173 0.17 -8.20 20.95
CA GLY A 173 0.69 -8.33 19.61
C GLY A 173 1.93 -7.47 19.38
N GLU A 174 2.15 -7.13 18.12
CA GLU A 174 3.34 -6.37 17.68
C GLU A 174 3.03 -5.42 16.52
N VAL A 175 3.86 -4.42 16.37
CA VAL A 175 3.88 -3.52 15.21
C VAL A 175 4.42 -4.29 14.00
N THR A 176 3.75 -4.20 12.86
CA THR A 176 4.19 -4.78 11.59
C THR A 176 4.82 -3.73 10.69
N SER A 177 4.27 -2.51 10.68
CA SER A 177 4.82 -1.36 9.96
C SER A 177 4.59 -0.09 10.78
N GLY A 178 5.56 0.83 10.77
CA GLY A 178 5.38 2.09 11.49
C GLY A 178 6.39 3.15 11.08
N ILE A 179 5.92 4.38 10.97
CA ILE A 179 6.71 5.56 10.59
C ILE A 179 6.27 6.79 11.36
N LEU A 180 7.11 7.83 11.34
CA LEU A 180 6.65 9.20 11.51
C LEU A 180 6.17 9.65 10.11
N SER A 181 4.86 9.85 9.96
CA SER A 181 4.28 10.23 8.67
C SER A 181 4.79 11.60 8.23
N PRO A 182 5.39 11.72 7.05
CA PRO A 182 5.81 13.02 6.52
C PRO A 182 4.61 13.94 6.23
N THR A 183 3.50 13.36 5.78
CA THR A 183 2.29 14.12 5.42
C THR A 183 1.49 14.56 6.64
N LEU A 184 1.34 13.69 7.64
CA LEU A 184 0.48 13.93 8.80
C LEU A 184 1.24 14.58 9.96
N GLY A 185 2.59 14.44 10.01
CA GLY A 185 3.44 15.01 11.04
C GLY A 185 3.44 14.27 12.38
N TYR A 186 2.76 13.14 12.48
CA TYR A 186 2.70 12.29 13.67
C TYR A 186 2.95 10.81 13.36
N PRO A 187 3.28 9.99 14.37
CA PRO A 187 3.52 8.56 14.18
C PRO A 187 2.24 7.80 13.81
N ILE A 188 2.37 6.93 12.82
CA ILE A 188 1.35 5.95 12.42
C ILE A 188 1.95 4.56 12.38
N ALA A 189 1.12 3.54 12.65
CA ALA A 189 1.54 2.15 12.59
C ALA A 189 0.40 1.22 12.18
N LEU A 190 0.75 0.12 11.51
CA LEU A 190 -0.08 -1.08 11.41
C LEU A 190 0.46 -2.11 12.39
N THR A 191 -0.43 -2.86 13.01
CA THR A 191 -0.11 -3.84 14.04
C THR A 191 -0.86 -5.14 13.78
N ARG A 192 -0.28 -6.25 14.19
CA ARG A 192 -0.92 -7.56 14.23
C ARG A 192 -1.22 -7.92 15.67
N LEU A 193 -2.49 -7.88 16.04
CA LEU A 193 -2.96 -8.13 17.40
C LEU A 193 -3.70 -9.48 17.50
N ASP A 194 -3.76 -10.04 18.70
CA ASP A 194 -4.50 -11.26 19.03
C ASP A 194 -6.03 -11.04 19.07
N ARG A 195 -6.47 -9.79 19.03
CA ARG A 195 -7.87 -9.38 19.08
C ARG A 195 -8.14 -8.09 18.33
N GLN A 196 -9.38 -7.92 17.90
CA GLN A 196 -9.87 -6.63 17.41
C GLN A 196 -10.05 -5.67 18.57
N LEU A 197 -9.68 -4.41 18.37
CA LEU A 197 -9.93 -3.34 19.34
C LEU A 197 -10.86 -2.28 18.73
N PRO A 198 -11.75 -1.70 19.52
CA PRO A 198 -12.55 -0.54 19.12
C PRO A 198 -11.66 0.65 18.75
N ALA A 199 -12.14 1.51 17.85
CA ALA A 199 -11.50 2.81 17.63
C ALA A 199 -11.40 3.61 18.92
N GLU A 200 -10.43 4.50 19.01
CA GLU A 200 -10.13 5.34 20.18
C GLU A 200 -9.68 4.56 21.43
N THR A 201 -9.38 3.25 21.30
CA THR A 201 -8.76 2.49 22.39
C THR A 201 -7.30 2.89 22.53
N ASP A 202 -6.90 3.26 23.74
CA ASP A 202 -5.50 3.53 24.06
C ASP A 202 -4.72 2.23 24.29
N VAL A 203 -3.56 2.16 23.68
CA VAL A 203 -2.57 1.07 23.82
C VAL A 203 -1.20 1.65 24.10
N THR A 204 -0.28 0.81 24.56
CA THR A 204 1.12 1.20 24.74
C THR A 204 2.00 0.38 23.80
N VAL A 205 2.86 1.06 23.04
CA VAL A 205 3.90 0.41 22.23
C VAL A 205 5.24 0.59 22.94
N ASP A 206 5.98 -0.49 23.13
CA ASP A 206 7.34 -0.36 23.65
C ASP A 206 8.30 0.06 22.52
N VAL A 207 8.69 1.32 22.52
CA VAL A 207 9.63 1.86 21.56
C VAL A 207 11.04 1.87 22.20
N ARG A 208 11.79 0.80 22.00
CA ARG A 208 13.16 0.65 22.53
C ARG A 208 13.24 0.80 24.06
N GLY A 209 12.37 0.11 24.79
CA GLY A 209 12.30 0.17 26.26
C GLY A 209 11.57 1.41 26.79
N THR A 210 10.96 2.21 25.93
CA THR A 210 10.16 3.37 26.34
C THR A 210 8.68 3.12 26.01
N PRO A 211 7.83 3.00 27.03
CA PRO A 211 6.38 2.93 26.82
C PRO A 211 5.88 4.19 26.11
N THR A 212 5.31 4.00 24.92
CA THR A 212 4.83 5.09 24.08
C THR A 212 3.34 4.92 23.85
N PRO A 213 2.50 5.86 24.31
CA PRO A 213 1.06 5.78 24.11
C PRO A 213 0.71 5.95 22.62
N MET A 214 -0.19 5.12 22.14
CA MET A 214 -0.80 5.21 20.84
C MET A 214 -2.28 4.87 20.95
N THR A 215 -3.07 5.35 20.00
CA THR A 215 -4.54 5.17 20.00
C THR A 215 -4.95 4.42 18.73
N VAL A 216 -5.89 3.50 18.87
CA VAL A 216 -6.47 2.76 17.73
C VAL A 216 -7.24 3.73 16.83
N THR A 217 -6.98 3.65 15.55
CA THR A 217 -7.62 4.49 14.54
C THR A 217 -8.06 3.67 13.31
N SER A 218 -8.68 4.31 12.34
CA SER A 218 -9.08 3.68 11.08
C SER A 218 -8.08 3.98 9.96
N THR A 219 -8.01 3.08 8.98
CA THR A 219 -7.34 3.31 7.69
C THR A 219 -8.34 3.77 6.63
N PRO A 220 -7.88 4.50 5.59
CA PRO A 220 -6.54 5.05 5.45
C PRO A 220 -6.26 6.18 6.44
N PHE A 221 -4.99 6.34 6.85
CA PHE A 221 -4.56 7.45 7.70
C PHE A 221 -4.61 8.78 6.94
N TYR A 222 -4.18 8.77 5.68
CA TYR A 222 -4.29 9.89 4.74
C TYR A 222 -5.36 9.59 3.69
N ARG A 223 -6.20 10.58 3.41
CA ARG A 223 -7.17 10.55 2.31
C ARG A 223 -6.87 11.71 1.38
N ARG A 224 -6.74 11.42 0.07
CA ARG A 224 -6.60 12.48 -0.93
C ARG A 224 -7.82 13.40 -0.91
N PRO A 225 -7.65 14.71 -1.15
CA PRO A 225 -8.76 15.63 -1.40
C PRO A 225 -9.61 15.12 -2.59
N GLN A 226 -10.92 15.27 -2.48
CA GLN A 226 -11.84 14.94 -3.57
C GLN A 226 -11.85 16.04 -4.62
#